data_92c3c5c3717ebfb3c84969c9db00d378
#
_entry.id   92c3c5c3717ebfb3c84969c9db00d378
#
_cell.length_a   1.000
_cell.length_b   1.000
_cell.length_c   1.000
_cell.angle_alpha   90.00
_cell.angle_beta   90.00
_cell.angle_gamma   90.00
#
_symmetry.space_group_name_H-M   'P 1'
#
loop_
_entity.id
_entity.type
_entity.pdbx_description
1 polymer ?
#
loop_
_entity_poly.entity_id
_entity_poly.type
_entity_poly.pdbx_seq_one_letter_code
_entity_poly.pdbx_strand_id
1 'polypeptide(L)'
;MLDSDVGNGDQHLHVEFYTYDKDPYKDRPFVRIIVPGDKTNVVDQPVRDDHKARFPRQWLHFQMQGEPQAIGTPLQEWCKDQPVEFTDYQMAELQILKFQTVEQVATASDGQLQRVGMGATGLRDKARAYLLNKNQSESSSELAKTRTELEELKEQMAELLAEKRKPGRPKKEV
;
A
#
# COMPACT_ATOMS: atom_id res chain seq x y z
N MET A 1 1.08 -12.05 14.17
CA MET A 1 -0.15 -12.61 13.64
C MET A 1 -1.32 -11.68 13.93
N LEU A 2 -1.31 -10.46 13.35
CA LEU A 2 -2.29 -9.39 13.63
C LEU A 2 -2.51 -8.43 12.43
N ASP A 3 -2.06 -8.76 11.21
CA ASP A 3 -2.05 -7.78 10.11
C ASP A 3 -2.91 -8.11 8.89
N SER A 4 -3.71 -9.18 8.92
CA SER A 4 -4.35 -9.61 7.68
C SER A 4 -5.82 -9.26 7.49
N ASP A 5 -6.53 -8.71 8.49
CA ASP A 5 -7.98 -8.52 8.35
C ASP A 5 -8.52 -7.09 8.51
N VAL A 6 -7.71 -6.12 8.92
CA VAL A 6 -8.22 -4.75 9.21
C VAL A 6 -8.10 -3.79 8.01
N GLY A 7 -7.67 -4.22 6.86
CA GLY A 7 -7.33 -3.27 5.79
C GLY A 7 -7.97 -3.46 4.42
N ASN A 8 -8.49 -4.63 4.11
CA ASN A 8 -8.85 -4.90 2.72
C ASN A 8 -10.18 -4.28 2.26
N GLY A 9 -11.11 -4.03 3.17
CA GLY A 9 -12.40 -3.43 2.84
C GLY A 9 -12.37 -1.91 2.65
N ASP A 10 -11.38 -1.23 3.23
CA ASP A 10 -11.34 0.23 3.32
C ASP A 10 -10.26 0.88 2.42
N GLN A 11 -9.53 0.10 1.64
CA GLN A 11 -8.50 0.60 0.73
C GLN A 11 -9.03 1.53 -0.36
N HIS A 12 -10.33 1.40 -0.67
CA HIS A 12 -11.01 2.26 -1.62
C HIS A 12 -11.37 3.63 -1.05
N LEU A 13 -11.25 3.85 0.27
CA LEU A 13 -11.59 5.11 0.92
C LEU A 13 -10.39 6.06 0.97
N HIS A 14 -10.68 7.34 0.84
CA HIS A 14 -9.73 8.38 1.18
C HIS A 14 -9.99 8.83 2.61
N VAL A 15 -9.02 8.62 3.49
CA VAL A 15 -9.15 8.92 4.93
C VAL A 15 -8.08 9.91 5.34
N GLU A 16 -8.52 11.02 5.91
CA GLU A 16 -7.68 12.11 6.37
C GLU A 16 -8.00 12.42 7.83
N PHE A 17 -6.99 12.39 8.70
CA PHE A 17 -7.08 12.92 10.05
C PHE A 17 -6.48 14.32 10.06
N TYR A 18 -7.17 15.26 10.70
CA TYR A 18 -6.73 16.66 10.78
C TYR A 18 -7.18 17.30 12.09
N THR A 19 -6.56 18.42 12.45
CA THR A 19 -6.97 19.21 13.60
C THR A 19 -7.99 20.24 13.16
N TYR A 20 -9.13 20.29 13.83
CA TYR A 20 -10.18 21.25 13.52
C TYR A 20 -9.81 22.65 14.04
N ASP A 21 -9.99 23.68 13.20
CA ASP A 21 -9.50 25.05 13.46
C ASP A 21 -10.60 26.04 13.92
N LYS A 22 -11.89 25.61 13.93
CA LYS A 22 -13.02 26.48 14.25
C LYS A 22 -13.67 26.15 15.58
N ASP A 23 -14.16 27.18 16.28
CA ASP A 23 -14.97 27.01 17.48
C ASP A 23 -16.34 26.35 17.14
N PRO A 24 -16.89 25.50 18.01
CA PRO A 24 -16.47 25.14 19.37
C PRO A 24 -15.51 23.94 19.47
N TYR A 25 -15.05 23.40 18.36
CA TYR A 25 -14.23 22.17 18.31
C TYR A 25 -12.75 22.41 17.99
N LYS A 26 -12.29 23.65 18.16
CA LYS A 26 -10.91 24.03 17.91
C LYS A 26 -9.92 23.10 18.61
N ASP A 27 -8.83 22.76 17.92
CA ASP A 27 -7.76 21.89 18.38
C ASP A 27 -8.17 20.42 18.66
N ARG A 28 -9.38 20.03 18.28
CA ARG A 28 -9.80 18.62 18.37
C ARG A 28 -9.44 17.86 17.08
N PRO A 29 -9.01 16.61 17.20
CA PRO A 29 -8.79 15.76 16.05
C PRO A 29 -10.12 15.37 15.40
N PHE A 30 -10.20 15.55 14.08
CA PHE A 30 -11.31 15.17 13.22
C PHE A 30 -10.84 14.14 12.21
N VAL A 31 -11.78 13.33 11.76
CA VAL A 31 -11.58 12.40 10.66
C VAL A 31 -12.52 12.73 9.51
N ARG A 32 -11.96 12.84 8.34
CA ARG A 32 -12.69 13.00 7.08
C ARG A 32 -12.51 11.75 6.25
N ILE A 33 -13.63 11.09 5.97
CA ILE A 33 -13.67 9.88 5.14
C ILE A 33 -14.43 10.22 3.87
N ILE A 34 -13.80 10.04 2.74
CA ILE A 34 -14.35 10.36 1.43
C ILE A 34 -14.32 9.09 0.58
N VAL A 35 -15.41 8.82 -0.13
CA VAL A 35 -15.41 7.84 -1.20
C VAL A 35 -14.90 8.53 -2.47
N PRO A 36 -13.72 8.17 -3.01
CA PRO A 36 -13.19 8.80 -4.21
C PRO A 36 -14.21 8.78 -5.35
N GLY A 37 -14.32 9.88 -6.09
CA GLY A 37 -15.34 10.04 -7.13
C GLY A 37 -16.74 10.37 -6.60
N ASP A 38 -17.00 10.36 -5.29
CA ASP A 38 -18.30 10.75 -4.71
C ASP A 38 -18.16 11.96 -3.78
N LYS A 39 -18.54 13.14 -4.28
CA LYS A 39 -18.49 14.39 -3.52
C LYS A 39 -19.60 14.51 -2.47
N THR A 40 -20.63 13.68 -2.55
CA THR A 40 -21.79 13.74 -1.66
C THR A 40 -21.65 12.82 -0.46
N ASN A 41 -20.80 11.81 -0.56
CA ASN A 41 -20.57 10.83 0.48
C ASN A 41 -19.27 11.15 1.25
N VAL A 42 -19.36 12.21 2.07
CA VAL A 42 -18.27 12.66 2.92
C VAL A 42 -18.72 12.56 4.37
N VAL A 43 -17.98 11.80 5.17
CA VAL A 43 -18.13 11.74 6.61
C VAL A 43 -17.06 12.63 7.23
N ASP A 44 -17.45 13.64 7.99
CA ASP A 44 -16.56 14.58 8.67
C ASP A 44 -17.02 14.70 10.13
N GLN A 45 -16.25 14.12 11.06
CA GLN A 45 -16.66 14.03 12.46
C GLN A 45 -15.46 13.97 13.41
N PRO A 46 -15.67 14.30 14.71
CA PRO A 46 -14.62 14.13 15.71
C PRO A 46 -14.13 12.69 15.79
N VAL A 47 -12.81 12.53 15.98
CA VAL A 47 -12.18 11.22 16.09
C VAL A 47 -12.70 10.48 17.31
N ARG A 48 -13.09 9.23 17.11
CA ARG A 48 -13.45 8.25 18.14
C ARG A 48 -12.46 7.10 18.13
N ASP A 49 -12.49 6.26 19.14
CA ASP A 49 -11.59 5.11 19.23
C ASP A 49 -11.84 4.08 18.10
N ASP A 50 -13.10 3.96 17.64
CA ASP A 50 -13.44 3.14 16.49
C ASP A 50 -12.71 3.57 15.20
N HIS A 51 -12.55 4.88 15.00
CA HIS A 51 -11.80 5.40 13.84
C HIS A 51 -10.32 5.10 13.92
N LYS A 52 -9.74 5.18 15.13
CA LYS A 52 -8.32 4.83 15.34
C LYS A 52 -8.06 3.35 15.13
N ALA A 53 -9.00 2.50 15.58
CA ALA A 53 -8.91 1.05 15.38
C ALA A 53 -9.10 0.65 13.91
N ARG A 54 -10.00 1.35 13.19
CA ARG A 54 -10.28 1.09 11.78
C ARG A 54 -9.17 1.59 10.85
N PHE A 55 -8.55 2.73 11.17
CA PHE A 55 -7.54 3.39 10.37
C PHE A 55 -6.23 3.65 11.14
N PRO A 56 -5.58 2.61 11.68
CA PRO A 56 -4.45 2.78 12.60
C PRO A 56 -3.23 3.42 11.92
N ARG A 57 -2.98 3.12 10.64
CA ARG A 57 -1.83 3.68 9.90
C ARG A 57 -2.00 5.18 9.66
N GLN A 58 -3.17 5.61 9.20
CA GLN A 58 -3.48 7.02 8.98
C GLN A 58 -3.47 7.81 10.29
N TRP A 59 -3.97 7.18 11.38
CA TRP A 59 -3.93 7.78 12.71
C TRP A 59 -2.48 7.97 13.20
N LEU A 60 -1.63 6.97 13.06
CA LEU A 60 -0.22 7.06 13.41
C LEU A 60 0.48 8.16 12.61
N HIS A 61 0.21 8.25 11.31
CA HIS A 61 0.75 9.29 10.44
C HIS A 61 0.35 10.70 10.91
N PHE A 62 -0.91 10.87 11.28
CA PHE A 62 -1.41 12.14 11.85
C PHE A 62 -0.69 12.50 13.16
N GLN A 63 -0.47 11.53 14.06
CA GLN A 63 0.26 11.76 15.30
C GLN A 63 1.73 12.16 15.07
N MET A 64 2.35 11.64 14.01
CA MET A 64 3.72 11.98 13.62
C MET A 64 3.80 13.32 12.86
N GLN A 65 2.71 14.05 12.72
CA GLN A 65 2.60 15.29 11.93
C GLN A 65 3.08 15.12 10.47
N GLY A 66 2.96 13.91 9.94
CA GLY A 66 3.25 13.61 8.55
C GLY A 66 2.14 14.08 7.61
N GLU A 67 2.48 14.28 6.34
CA GLU A 67 1.47 14.49 5.31
C GLU A 67 0.60 13.22 5.17
N PRO A 68 -0.73 13.36 4.97
CA PRO A 68 -1.60 12.21 4.82
C PRO A 68 -1.18 11.38 3.63
N GLN A 69 -0.61 10.20 3.89
CA GLN A 69 -0.25 9.23 2.87
C GLN A 69 -1.39 8.25 2.64
N ALA A 70 -1.81 8.14 1.39
CA ALA A 70 -2.71 7.08 0.97
C ALA A 70 -1.99 5.73 1.05
N ILE A 71 -2.69 4.72 1.56
CA ILE A 71 -2.16 3.36 1.63
C ILE A 71 -2.39 2.69 0.28
N GLY A 72 -1.31 2.24 -0.35
CA GLY A 72 -1.33 1.58 -1.65
C GLY A 72 -0.31 2.16 -2.62
N THR A 73 -0.40 1.76 -3.88
CA THR A 73 0.49 2.23 -4.95
C THR A 73 0.08 3.64 -5.40
N PRO A 74 0.94 4.66 -5.24
CA PRO A 74 0.62 6.02 -5.66
C PRO A 74 0.36 6.11 -7.17
N LEU A 75 -0.58 6.97 -7.59
CA LEU A 75 -0.84 7.23 -9.01
C LEU A 75 0.38 7.74 -9.77
N GLN A 76 1.27 8.48 -9.08
CA GLN A 76 2.50 8.98 -9.65
C GLN A 76 3.47 7.87 -10.08
N GLU A 77 3.51 6.76 -9.34
CA GLU A 77 4.32 5.60 -9.67
C GLU A 77 3.80 4.94 -10.95
N TRP A 78 2.50 4.72 -11.04
CA TRP A 78 1.88 4.18 -12.25
C TRP A 78 2.13 5.06 -13.49
N CYS A 79 2.00 6.38 -13.35
CA CYS A 79 2.28 7.31 -14.43
C CYS A 79 3.73 7.28 -14.91
N LYS A 80 4.70 7.09 -14.00
CA LYS A 80 6.12 6.95 -14.34
C LYS A 80 6.42 5.63 -15.06
N ASP A 81 5.79 4.55 -14.61
CA ASP A 81 6.03 3.21 -15.16
C ASP A 81 5.37 3.03 -16.54
N GLN A 82 4.20 3.62 -16.74
CA GLN A 82 3.40 3.46 -17.96
C GLN A 82 2.87 4.81 -18.50
N PRO A 83 3.74 5.74 -18.91
CA PRO A 83 3.33 7.09 -19.34
C PRO A 83 2.48 7.10 -20.62
N VAL A 84 2.54 6.06 -21.44
CA VAL A 84 1.72 5.92 -22.65
C VAL A 84 0.29 5.48 -22.33
N GLU A 85 0.14 4.67 -21.31
CA GLU A 85 -1.17 4.11 -20.93
C GLU A 85 -1.92 4.98 -19.93
N PHE A 86 -1.19 5.70 -19.08
CA PHE A 86 -1.70 6.58 -18.05
C PHE A 86 -0.97 7.92 -18.08
N THR A 87 -1.66 8.96 -18.54
CA THR A 87 -1.08 10.29 -18.77
C THR A 87 -1.18 11.18 -17.53
N ASP A 88 -0.30 12.19 -17.44
CA ASP A 88 -0.33 13.20 -16.37
C ASP A 88 -1.68 13.92 -16.29
N TYR A 89 -2.35 14.13 -17.43
CA TYR A 89 -3.68 14.73 -17.48
C TYR A 89 -4.72 13.85 -16.76
N GLN A 90 -4.73 12.57 -17.06
CA GLN A 90 -5.63 11.61 -16.40
C GLN A 90 -5.33 11.49 -14.90
N MET A 91 -4.06 11.54 -14.53
CA MET A 91 -3.65 11.57 -13.13
C MET A 91 -4.22 12.81 -12.41
N ALA A 92 -4.11 13.99 -13.01
CA ALA A 92 -4.65 15.21 -12.44
C ALA A 92 -6.17 15.17 -12.28
N GLU A 93 -6.90 14.62 -13.25
CA GLU A 93 -8.35 14.42 -13.17
C GLU A 93 -8.73 13.51 -12.00
N LEU A 94 -8.04 12.38 -11.84
CA LEU A 94 -8.26 11.46 -10.73
C LEU A 94 -7.97 12.11 -9.37
N GLN A 95 -6.91 12.90 -9.26
CA GLN A 95 -6.58 13.62 -8.03
C GLN A 95 -7.65 14.66 -7.64
N ILE A 96 -8.25 15.35 -8.60
CA ILE A 96 -9.39 16.27 -8.36
C ILE A 96 -10.57 15.52 -7.76
N LEU A 97 -10.78 14.27 -8.16
CA LEU A 97 -11.83 13.39 -7.65
C LEU A 97 -11.40 12.63 -6.37
N LYS A 98 -10.23 12.98 -5.80
CA LYS A 98 -9.69 12.39 -4.56
C LYS A 98 -9.24 10.94 -4.68
N PHE A 99 -8.99 10.45 -5.88
CA PHE A 99 -8.23 9.21 -6.06
C PHE A 99 -6.75 9.49 -5.84
N GLN A 100 -6.09 8.68 -5.03
CA GLN A 100 -4.67 8.84 -4.70
C GLN A 100 -3.84 7.61 -5.05
N THR A 101 -4.49 6.43 -5.10
CA THR A 101 -3.83 5.15 -5.34
C THR A 101 -4.44 4.40 -6.51
N VAL A 102 -3.63 3.53 -7.09
CA VAL A 102 -4.06 2.65 -8.20
C VAL A 102 -5.14 1.67 -7.73
N GLU A 103 -5.07 1.21 -6.48
CA GLU A 103 -6.06 0.31 -5.88
C GLU A 103 -7.45 0.96 -5.81
N GLN A 104 -7.51 2.26 -5.50
CA GLN A 104 -8.78 3.00 -5.50
C GLN A 104 -9.40 3.06 -6.90
N VAL A 105 -8.58 3.23 -7.94
CA VAL A 105 -9.05 3.21 -9.34
C VAL A 105 -9.50 1.82 -9.75
N ALA A 106 -8.74 0.78 -9.40
CA ALA A 106 -9.02 -0.61 -9.74
C ALA A 106 -10.33 -1.14 -9.11
N THR A 107 -10.68 -0.63 -7.93
CA THR A 107 -11.88 -1.02 -7.18
C THR A 107 -13.06 -0.07 -7.35
N ALA A 108 -12.89 1.03 -8.09
CA ALA A 108 -13.92 2.03 -8.30
C ALA A 108 -15.19 1.44 -8.93
N SER A 109 -16.35 1.85 -8.41
CA SER A 109 -17.66 1.49 -8.96
C SER A 109 -17.95 2.23 -10.27
N ASP A 110 -18.88 1.72 -11.06
CA ASP A 110 -19.27 2.36 -12.33
C ASP A 110 -19.81 3.79 -12.11
N GLY A 111 -20.52 4.05 -11.02
CA GLY A 111 -21.00 5.38 -10.67
C GLY A 111 -19.88 6.38 -10.36
N GLN A 112 -18.78 5.93 -9.75
CA GLN A 112 -17.59 6.74 -9.51
C GLN A 112 -16.86 7.03 -10.83
N LEU A 113 -16.77 6.02 -11.71
CA LEU A 113 -16.11 6.13 -13.00
C LEU A 113 -16.86 7.02 -13.99
N GLN A 114 -18.19 7.07 -13.94
CA GLN A 114 -18.98 8.01 -14.76
C GLN A 114 -18.58 9.46 -14.54
N ARG A 115 -18.12 9.79 -13.33
CA ARG A 115 -17.65 11.15 -12.99
C ARG A 115 -16.24 11.45 -13.50
N VAL A 116 -15.44 10.42 -13.74
CA VAL A 116 -14.11 10.54 -14.35
C VAL A 116 -14.23 10.84 -15.86
N GLY A 117 -15.35 10.41 -16.47
CA GLY A 117 -15.62 10.69 -17.88
C GLY A 117 -15.33 9.53 -18.84
N MET A 118 -15.17 9.88 -20.12
CA MET A 118 -15.03 8.92 -21.20
C MET A 118 -13.71 8.15 -21.09
N GLY A 119 -13.77 6.80 -21.12
CA GLY A 119 -12.58 5.95 -21.02
C GLY A 119 -12.25 5.45 -19.60
N ALA A 120 -13.01 5.87 -18.60
CA ALA A 120 -12.75 5.50 -17.20
C ALA A 120 -12.87 3.99 -16.92
N THR A 121 -13.72 3.26 -17.61
CA THR A 121 -13.79 1.79 -17.52
C THR A 121 -12.52 1.13 -18.03
N GLY A 122 -11.99 1.61 -19.16
CA GLY A 122 -10.69 1.16 -19.67
C GLY A 122 -9.53 1.51 -18.71
N LEU A 123 -9.62 2.64 -18.04
CA LEU A 123 -8.62 3.04 -17.03
C LEU A 123 -8.64 2.11 -15.82
N ARG A 124 -9.81 1.69 -15.35
CA ARG A 124 -9.96 0.69 -14.29
C ARG A 124 -9.33 -0.64 -14.68
N ASP A 125 -9.56 -1.10 -15.90
CA ASP A 125 -9.00 -2.37 -16.36
C ASP A 125 -7.47 -2.31 -16.49
N LYS A 126 -6.93 -1.18 -16.94
CA LYS A 126 -5.49 -0.91 -16.95
C LYS A 126 -4.90 -0.87 -15.55
N ALA A 127 -5.57 -0.22 -14.59
CA ALA A 127 -5.16 -0.21 -13.20
C ALA A 127 -5.07 -1.62 -12.61
N ARG A 128 -6.07 -2.46 -12.89
CA ARG A 128 -6.06 -3.87 -12.47
C ARG A 128 -4.92 -4.67 -13.09
N ALA A 129 -4.70 -4.49 -14.39
CA ALA A 129 -3.59 -5.16 -15.10
C ALA A 129 -2.23 -4.72 -14.55
N TYR A 130 -2.06 -3.43 -14.27
CA TYR A 130 -0.83 -2.89 -13.66
C TYR A 130 -0.55 -3.51 -12.29
N LEU A 131 -1.55 -3.56 -11.40
CA LEU A 131 -1.41 -4.18 -10.07
C LEU A 131 -1.09 -5.67 -10.15
N LEU A 132 -1.72 -6.40 -11.07
CA LEU A 132 -1.41 -7.82 -11.30
C LEU A 132 0.06 -8.01 -11.73
N ASN A 133 0.51 -7.24 -12.70
CA ASN A 133 1.89 -7.31 -13.19
C ASN A 133 2.89 -6.93 -12.10
N LYS A 134 2.61 -5.89 -11.32
CA LYS A 134 3.46 -5.46 -10.20
C LYS A 134 3.58 -6.55 -9.15
N ASN A 135 2.46 -7.12 -8.70
CA ASN A 135 2.44 -8.20 -7.71
C ASN A 135 3.19 -9.45 -8.21
N GLN A 136 3.06 -9.79 -9.50
CA GLN A 136 3.80 -10.91 -10.09
C GLN A 136 5.31 -10.65 -10.14
N SER A 137 5.71 -9.42 -10.48
CA SER A 137 7.13 -9.06 -10.51
C SER A 137 7.75 -9.02 -9.11
N GLU A 138 7.05 -8.50 -8.13
CA GLU A 138 7.47 -8.48 -6.73
C GLU A 138 7.61 -9.90 -6.17
N SER A 139 6.60 -10.75 -6.35
CA SER A 139 6.66 -12.13 -5.87
C SER A 139 7.76 -12.95 -6.57
N SER A 140 8.00 -12.74 -7.85
CA SER A 140 9.10 -13.40 -8.56
C SER A 140 10.48 -12.94 -8.08
N SER A 141 10.63 -11.66 -7.76
CA SER A 141 11.85 -11.09 -7.21
C SER A 141 12.13 -11.58 -5.79
N GLU A 142 11.11 -11.69 -4.96
CA GLU A 142 11.20 -12.24 -3.60
C GLU A 142 11.57 -13.73 -3.64
N LEU A 143 10.96 -14.50 -4.53
CA LEU A 143 11.31 -15.91 -4.72
C LEU A 143 12.77 -16.07 -5.18
N ALA A 144 13.27 -15.21 -6.05
CA ALA A 144 14.67 -15.24 -6.48
C ALA A 144 15.60 -14.92 -5.30
N LYS A 145 15.31 -13.88 -4.51
CA LYS A 145 16.08 -13.54 -3.30
C LYS A 145 16.09 -14.67 -2.28
N THR A 146 14.93 -15.25 -1.99
CA THR A 146 14.83 -16.36 -1.04
C THR A 146 15.61 -17.60 -1.50
N ARG A 147 15.65 -17.87 -2.81
CA ARG A 147 16.47 -18.94 -3.37
C ARG A 147 17.96 -18.70 -3.18
N THR A 148 18.44 -17.48 -3.44
CA THR A 148 19.85 -17.14 -3.24
C THR A 148 20.24 -17.24 -1.75
N GLU A 149 19.42 -16.75 -0.85
CA GLU A 149 19.64 -16.87 0.60
C GLU A 149 19.67 -18.35 1.05
N LEU A 150 18.81 -19.19 0.50
CA LEU A 150 18.81 -20.62 0.79
C LEU A 150 20.06 -21.33 0.27
N GLU A 151 20.58 -20.94 -0.89
CA GLU A 151 21.82 -21.45 -1.43
C GLU A 151 23.02 -21.06 -0.57
N GLU A 152 23.11 -19.79 -0.18
CA GLU A 152 24.16 -19.29 0.73
C GLU A 152 24.12 -20.00 2.10
N LEU A 153 22.94 -20.19 2.68
CA LEU A 153 22.79 -20.93 3.93
C LEU A 153 23.21 -22.40 3.81
N LYS A 154 22.90 -23.05 2.69
CA LYS A 154 23.34 -24.42 2.42
C LYS A 154 24.86 -24.52 2.30
N GLU A 155 25.51 -23.57 1.65
CA GLU A 155 26.96 -23.49 1.57
C GLU A 155 27.60 -23.31 2.95
N GLN A 156 27.09 -22.39 3.74
CA GLN A 156 27.57 -22.17 5.11
C GLN A 156 27.38 -23.44 6.00
N MET A 157 26.25 -24.12 5.88
CA MET A 157 26.03 -25.39 6.57
C MET A 157 27.02 -26.47 6.10
N ALA A 158 27.29 -26.55 4.81
CA ALA A 158 28.24 -27.51 4.26
C ALA A 158 29.67 -27.24 4.75
N GLU A 159 30.08 -25.97 4.82
CA GLU A 159 31.38 -25.58 5.39
C GLU A 159 31.50 -25.94 6.87
N LEU A 160 30.50 -25.63 7.69
CA LEU A 160 30.48 -25.96 9.10
C LEU A 160 30.50 -27.48 9.35
N LEU A 161 29.84 -28.25 8.50
CA LEU A 161 29.87 -29.71 8.57
C LEU A 161 31.25 -30.27 8.13
N ALA A 162 31.90 -29.63 7.15
CA ALA A 162 33.25 -30.00 6.72
C ALA A 162 34.30 -29.67 7.79
N GLU A 163 34.17 -28.54 8.50
CA GLU A 163 35.03 -28.22 9.63
C GLU A 163 34.91 -29.19 10.80
N LYS A 164 33.68 -29.64 11.11
CA LYS A 164 33.45 -30.66 12.15
C LYS A 164 33.95 -32.06 11.76
N ARG A 165 34.15 -32.33 10.48
CA ARG A 165 34.68 -33.62 9.96
C ARG A 165 36.21 -33.70 9.85
N LYS A 166 36.98 -32.69 10.30
CA LYS A 166 38.45 -32.83 10.38
C LYS A 166 38.79 -33.99 11.33
N PRO A 167 39.46 -35.06 10.86
CA PRO A 167 39.73 -36.24 11.66
C PRO A 167 40.64 -35.87 12.83
N GLY A 168 40.22 -36.20 14.02
CA GLY A 168 41.01 -36.07 15.22
C GLY A 168 42.37 -36.73 15.05
N ARG A 169 43.41 -36.09 15.52
CA ARG A 169 44.84 -36.53 15.50
C ARG A 169 44.91 -38.01 15.91
N PRO A 170 45.63 -38.88 15.14
CA PRO A 170 45.81 -40.28 15.49
C PRO A 170 46.50 -40.40 16.85
N LYS A 171 45.99 -41.30 17.73
CA LYS A 171 46.62 -41.64 18.98
C LYS A 171 48.01 -42.25 18.65
N LYS A 172 49.07 -41.68 19.24
CA LYS A 172 50.37 -42.30 19.27
C LYS A 172 50.24 -43.57 20.14
N GLU A 173 50.44 -44.74 19.52
CA GLU A 173 50.72 -45.96 20.24
C GLU A 173 52.16 -45.89 20.77
N VAL A 174 52.31 -46.23 22.06
CA VAL A 174 53.59 -46.41 22.75
C VAL A 174 53.84 -47.90 22.82
#